data_b3ccffe3c726d41882f39cee722ad2d7
#
_entry.id   b3ccffe3c726d41882f39cee722ad2d7
#
_cell.length_a   1.000
_cell.length_b   1.000
_cell.length_c   1.000
_cell.angle_alpha   90.00
_cell.angle_beta   90.00
_cell.angle_gamma   90.00
#
_symmetry.space_group_name_H-M   'P 1'
#
loop_
_entity.id
_entity.type
_entity.pdbx_description
1 polymer ?
#
loop_
_entity_poly.entity_id
_entity_poly.type
_entity_poly.pdbx_seq_one_letter_code
_entity_poly.pdbx_strand_id
1 'polypeptide(L)'
;MVRKNSRSRSISIRVRASEGRTGCRISVTVPYSRTLQDGIDYLNTRRDWVREALKKQEKVNAGTQIHDGFVMRTLLSQIVFRPSGQVRPVLPSASAPAGKLSFRIRTSVIDNPQDSGRLWLSLDKPTHIRIIEAPAGFRLPPSAQVNANVDPSSSSGSGGVAGVSGSCNASGSVVPSSGTSPVIPQKALRDVLAEVLREEAKILLPQKLSYFAGQYGFKFRKVTIKHNSSNWGSCSRAGNINLNLNLIRLPEPLCDYVLLHELCHLKEPNHGPHFHALLERLCLSNISHLIDLGSPDAMKYHAWLENADATGSSSASLSATLTNLFKSPSRPSMPPLNEVLSREVSKWRLL
;
A
#
# COMPACT_ATOMS: atom_id res chain seq x y z
N MET A 1 -19.82 5.28 -16.32
CA MET A 1 -20.97 4.39 -16.05
C MET A 1 -21.86 5.04 -15.00
N VAL A 2 -23.12 5.29 -15.31
CA VAL A 2 -24.12 5.83 -14.38
C VAL A 2 -25.06 4.69 -13.98
N ARG A 3 -25.36 4.52 -12.68
CA ARG A 3 -26.22 3.45 -12.17
C ARG A 3 -27.10 3.93 -11.01
N LYS A 4 -28.32 3.39 -10.92
CA LYS A 4 -29.20 3.60 -9.77
C LYS A 4 -28.86 2.66 -8.61
N ASN A 5 -29.06 3.13 -7.38
CA ASN A 5 -28.87 2.35 -6.16
C ASN A 5 -29.96 2.72 -5.13
N SER A 6 -30.70 1.71 -4.65
CA SER A 6 -31.79 1.88 -3.67
C SER A 6 -31.32 2.34 -2.29
N ARG A 7 -30.07 2.01 -1.91
CA ARG A 7 -29.50 2.40 -0.62
C ARG A 7 -28.83 3.79 -0.64
N SER A 8 -28.72 4.42 -1.79
CA SER A 8 -28.08 5.75 -1.91
C SER A 8 -29.09 6.84 -1.62
N ARG A 9 -28.72 7.78 -0.76
CA ARG A 9 -29.55 8.97 -0.44
C ARG A 9 -29.15 10.21 -1.26
N SER A 10 -27.97 10.18 -1.88
CA SER A 10 -27.43 11.31 -2.68
C SER A 10 -26.70 10.79 -3.92
N ILE A 11 -26.52 11.67 -4.92
CA ILE A 11 -25.69 11.38 -6.09
C ILE A 11 -24.23 11.40 -5.65
N SER A 12 -23.48 10.37 -6.04
CA SER A 12 -22.04 10.28 -5.74
C SER A 12 -21.22 9.89 -6.96
N ILE A 13 -20.05 10.53 -7.11
CA ILE A 13 -19.07 10.23 -8.16
C ILE A 13 -17.89 9.50 -7.51
N ARG A 14 -17.46 8.41 -8.13
CA ARG A 14 -16.25 7.66 -7.73
C ARG A 14 -15.32 7.49 -8.91
N VAL A 15 -14.07 7.86 -8.73
CA VAL A 15 -12.97 7.60 -9.66
C VAL A 15 -12.13 6.47 -9.08
N ARG A 16 -11.92 5.40 -9.86
CA ARG A 16 -11.10 4.25 -9.48
C ARG A 16 -10.16 3.87 -10.61
N ALA A 17 -9.02 3.26 -10.29
CA ALA A 17 -8.18 2.61 -11.29
C ALA A 17 -8.99 1.53 -12.03
N SER A 18 -8.79 1.43 -13.34
CA SER A 18 -9.40 0.37 -14.14
C SER A 18 -8.55 -0.89 -14.03
N GLU A 19 -9.13 -1.99 -13.58
CA GLU A 19 -8.45 -3.28 -13.56
C GLU A 19 -8.15 -3.73 -14.99
N GLY A 20 -6.86 -4.00 -15.26
CA GLY A 20 -6.40 -4.60 -16.53
C GLY A 20 -6.31 -3.65 -17.73
N ARG A 21 -6.61 -2.36 -17.62
CA ARG A 21 -6.45 -1.34 -18.66
C ARG A 21 -5.70 -0.13 -18.13
N THR A 22 -4.87 0.48 -18.99
CA THR A 22 -4.32 1.82 -18.71
C THR A 22 -5.47 2.81 -18.70
N GLY A 23 -5.84 3.30 -17.49
CA GLY A 23 -6.89 4.29 -17.36
C GLY A 23 -7.65 4.22 -16.03
N CYS A 24 -8.56 5.15 -15.86
CA CYS A 24 -9.42 5.25 -14.69
C CYS A 24 -10.88 5.01 -15.06
N ARG A 25 -11.63 4.42 -14.14
CA ARG A 25 -13.06 4.20 -14.27
C ARG A 25 -13.84 5.22 -13.43
N ILE A 26 -14.70 5.98 -14.09
CA ILE A 26 -15.64 6.87 -13.41
C ILE A 26 -16.97 6.14 -13.25
N SER A 27 -17.49 6.10 -12.03
CA SER A 27 -18.81 5.59 -11.73
C SER A 27 -19.64 6.65 -10.99
N VAL A 28 -20.86 6.87 -11.48
CA VAL A 28 -21.85 7.77 -10.84
C VAL A 28 -22.95 6.90 -10.28
N THR A 29 -23.24 7.07 -9.00
CA THR A 29 -24.34 6.39 -8.32
C THR A 29 -25.46 7.40 -8.07
N VAL A 30 -26.69 7.04 -8.48
CA VAL A 30 -27.86 7.92 -8.41
C VAL A 30 -28.92 7.24 -7.53
N PRO A 31 -29.56 7.96 -6.59
CA PRO A 31 -30.72 7.44 -5.83
C PRO A 31 -31.87 7.07 -6.76
N TYR A 32 -32.73 6.16 -6.31
CA TYR A 32 -33.93 5.80 -7.09
C TYR A 32 -34.91 6.96 -7.25
N SER A 33 -34.92 7.92 -6.33
CA SER A 33 -35.75 9.15 -6.39
C SER A 33 -35.29 10.18 -7.43
N ARG A 34 -34.17 9.94 -8.08
CA ARG A 34 -33.59 10.83 -9.10
C ARG A 34 -33.48 10.13 -10.45
N THR A 35 -33.41 10.89 -11.52
CA THR A 35 -33.23 10.38 -12.88
C THR A 35 -31.77 10.07 -13.17
N LEU A 36 -31.50 9.25 -14.19
CA LEU A 36 -30.11 9.04 -14.64
C LEU A 36 -29.53 10.32 -15.23
N GLN A 37 -30.39 11.20 -15.80
CA GLN A 37 -29.99 12.48 -16.33
C GLN A 37 -29.45 13.40 -15.22
N ASP A 38 -30.08 13.42 -14.03
CA ASP A 38 -29.57 14.17 -12.88
C ASP A 38 -28.15 13.75 -12.52
N GLY A 39 -27.82 12.46 -12.70
CA GLY A 39 -26.47 11.93 -12.47
C GLY A 39 -25.46 12.43 -13.50
N ILE A 40 -25.86 12.57 -14.76
CA ILE A 40 -25.03 13.12 -15.85
C ILE A 40 -24.80 14.61 -15.62
N ASP A 41 -25.85 15.36 -15.27
CA ASP A 41 -25.78 16.78 -15.01
C ASP A 41 -24.88 17.08 -13.80
N TYR A 42 -25.00 16.27 -12.73
CA TYR A 42 -24.13 16.36 -11.57
C TYR A 42 -22.67 16.05 -11.92
N LEU A 43 -22.41 15.07 -12.80
CA LEU A 43 -21.06 14.80 -13.30
C LEU A 43 -20.51 16.01 -14.08
N ASN A 44 -21.33 16.66 -14.88
CA ASN A 44 -20.97 17.83 -15.68
C ASN A 44 -20.61 19.03 -14.80
N THR A 45 -21.35 19.27 -13.72
CA THR A 45 -21.06 20.37 -12.77
C THR A 45 -19.76 20.13 -11.98
N ARG A 46 -19.30 18.88 -11.90
CA ARG A 46 -18.08 18.49 -11.16
C ARG A 46 -16.91 18.10 -12.07
N ARG A 47 -16.90 18.55 -13.33
CA ARG A 47 -15.86 18.17 -14.32
C ARG A 47 -14.44 18.45 -13.86
N ASP A 48 -14.19 19.60 -13.24
CA ASP A 48 -12.84 19.98 -12.82
C ASP A 48 -12.36 19.12 -11.66
N TRP A 49 -13.21 18.86 -10.67
CA TRP A 49 -12.91 17.91 -9.61
C TRP A 49 -12.62 16.49 -10.16
N VAL A 50 -13.38 16.05 -11.16
CA VAL A 50 -13.15 14.74 -11.81
C VAL A 50 -11.81 14.72 -12.54
N ARG A 51 -11.43 15.80 -13.24
CA ARG A 51 -10.11 15.91 -13.91
C ARG A 51 -8.97 15.85 -12.90
N GLU A 52 -9.07 16.55 -11.78
CA GLU A 52 -8.06 16.49 -10.72
C GLU A 52 -7.98 15.11 -10.08
N ALA A 53 -9.12 14.48 -9.79
CA ALA A 53 -9.19 13.14 -9.27
C ALA A 53 -8.59 12.10 -10.23
N LEU A 54 -8.79 12.25 -11.54
CA LEU A 54 -8.18 11.43 -12.58
C LEU A 54 -6.65 11.61 -12.59
N LYS A 55 -6.15 12.85 -12.66
CA LYS A 55 -4.71 13.15 -12.61
C LYS A 55 -4.06 12.59 -11.36
N LYS A 56 -4.73 12.73 -10.21
CA LYS A 56 -4.24 12.17 -8.95
C LYS A 56 -4.18 10.63 -9.00
N GLN A 57 -5.20 10.00 -9.58
CA GLN A 57 -5.25 8.54 -9.72
C GLN A 57 -4.21 8.02 -10.72
N GLU A 58 -3.97 8.74 -11.82
CA GLU A 58 -2.93 8.41 -12.80
C GLU A 58 -1.53 8.48 -12.20
N LYS A 59 -1.21 9.53 -11.43
CA LYS A 59 0.06 9.63 -10.69
C LYS A 59 0.24 8.47 -9.72
N VAL A 60 -0.82 8.09 -9.00
CA VAL A 60 -0.81 6.93 -8.10
C VAL A 60 -0.57 5.63 -8.88
N ASN A 61 -1.25 5.46 -10.00
CA ASN A 61 -1.09 4.27 -10.84
C ASN A 61 0.32 4.16 -11.43
N ALA A 62 0.91 5.27 -11.86
CA ALA A 62 2.28 5.29 -12.40
C ALA A 62 3.31 4.87 -11.34
N GLY A 63 3.17 5.35 -10.09
CA GLY A 63 4.07 4.99 -8.98
C GLY A 63 3.93 3.56 -8.46
N THR A 64 2.85 2.87 -8.83
CA THR A 64 2.57 1.48 -8.39
C THR A 64 2.70 0.45 -9.52
N GLN A 65 3.20 0.84 -10.68
CA GLN A 65 3.43 -0.09 -11.78
C GLN A 65 4.67 -0.95 -11.52
N ILE A 66 4.48 -2.26 -11.59
CA ILE A 66 5.58 -3.23 -11.50
C ILE A 66 6.21 -3.36 -12.88
N HIS A 67 7.52 -3.17 -12.94
CA HIS A 67 8.32 -3.18 -14.16
C HIS A 67 9.58 -4.02 -13.96
N ASP A 68 10.40 -4.18 -14.98
CA ASP A 68 11.71 -4.81 -14.87
C ASP A 68 12.60 -4.01 -13.91
N GLY A 69 13.24 -4.70 -12.97
CA GLY A 69 14.04 -4.08 -11.93
C GLY A 69 13.22 -3.41 -10.81
N PHE A 70 11.89 -3.58 -10.78
CA PHE A 70 11.07 -3.06 -9.67
C PHE A 70 11.53 -3.64 -8.34
N VAL A 71 11.77 -2.76 -7.37
CA VAL A 71 12.20 -3.14 -6.01
C VAL A 71 11.17 -2.63 -5.01
N MET A 72 10.75 -3.51 -4.10
CA MET A 72 9.91 -3.17 -2.97
C MET A 72 10.54 -3.68 -1.69
N ARG A 73 10.65 -2.81 -0.68
CA ARG A 73 11.08 -3.20 0.67
C ARG A 73 9.85 -3.53 1.52
N THR A 74 9.97 -4.59 2.31
CA THR A 74 9.06 -4.96 3.38
C THR A 74 9.82 -4.98 4.71
N LEU A 75 9.13 -5.23 5.81
CA LEU A 75 9.78 -5.42 7.11
C LEU A 75 10.71 -6.64 7.16
N LEU A 76 10.46 -7.67 6.35
CA LEU A 76 11.26 -8.91 6.33
C LEU A 76 12.19 -9.01 5.14
N SER A 77 11.78 -8.51 3.97
CA SER A 77 12.51 -8.78 2.73
C SER A 77 12.61 -7.58 1.81
N GLN A 78 13.52 -7.73 0.85
CA GLN A 78 13.56 -6.91 -0.36
C GLN A 78 13.05 -7.77 -1.51
N ILE A 79 11.94 -7.37 -2.11
CA ILE A 79 11.30 -8.05 -3.25
C ILE A 79 11.77 -7.38 -4.52
N VAL A 80 12.30 -8.18 -5.47
CA VAL A 80 12.83 -7.69 -6.75
C VAL A 80 12.17 -8.46 -7.90
N PHE A 81 11.64 -7.75 -8.89
CA PHE A 81 11.15 -8.34 -10.13
C PHE A 81 12.25 -8.37 -11.19
N ARG A 82 12.48 -9.53 -11.80
CA ARG A 82 13.49 -9.73 -12.86
C ARG A 82 12.92 -10.54 -14.01
N PRO A 83 13.41 -10.33 -15.25
CA PRO A 83 13.10 -11.19 -16.37
C PRO A 83 13.64 -12.60 -16.11
N SER A 84 13.06 -13.59 -16.77
CA SER A 84 13.58 -14.96 -16.70
C SER A 84 15.00 -15.02 -17.28
N GLY A 85 15.95 -15.53 -16.53
CA GLY A 85 17.32 -15.78 -17.01
C GLY A 85 17.41 -16.96 -18.01
N GLN A 86 16.33 -17.67 -18.29
CA GLN A 86 16.30 -18.79 -19.24
C GLN A 86 15.72 -18.34 -20.59
N VAL A 87 16.61 -18.08 -21.53
CA VAL A 87 16.31 -17.89 -22.96
C VAL A 87 16.11 -19.28 -23.61
N ARG A 88 15.14 -20.05 -23.14
CA ARG A 88 14.62 -21.16 -23.95
C ARG A 88 13.22 -20.79 -24.40
N PRO A 89 12.99 -20.63 -25.72
CA PRO A 89 11.63 -20.52 -26.22
C PRO A 89 10.95 -21.87 -25.96
N VAL A 90 10.15 -21.94 -24.93
CA VAL A 90 9.15 -22.98 -24.82
C VAL A 90 8.08 -22.57 -25.83
N LEU A 91 8.05 -23.21 -26.98
CA LEU A 91 6.93 -23.14 -27.90
C LEU A 91 5.66 -23.39 -27.09
N PRO A 92 4.67 -22.49 -27.12
CA PRO A 92 3.43 -22.71 -26.41
C PRO A 92 2.80 -23.97 -27.01
N SER A 93 2.72 -25.04 -26.22
CA SER A 93 1.89 -26.18 -26.54
C SER A 93 0.48 -25.64 -26.75
N ALA A 94 -0.09 -25.89 -27.93
CA ALA A 94 -1.39 -25.40 -28.37
C ALA A 94 -2.59 -25.89 -27.51
N SER A 95 -2.34 -26.56 -26.40
CA SER A 95 -3.33 -27.16 -25.51
C SER A 95 -3.27 -26.69 -24.07
N ALA A 96 -2.51 -25.62 -23.75
CA ALA A 96 -2.61 -25.04 -22.40
C ALA A 96 -3.90 -24.21 -22.32
N PRO A 97 -4.86 -24.54 -21.40
CA PRO A 97 -5.99 -23.66 -21.13
C PRO A 97 -5.44 -22.32 -20.72
N ALA A 98 -6.20 -21.22 -20.90
CA ALA A 98 -5.83 -19.85 -20.52
C ALA A 98 -5.32 -19.80 -19.07
N GLY A 99 -4.09 -20.25 -18.86
CA GLY A 99 -3.53 -20.72 -17.61
C GLY A 99 -2.96 -19.57 -16.82
N LYS A 100 -3.16 -19.63 -15.54
CA LYS A 100 -2.54 -18.80 -14.52
C LYS A 100 -1.02 -18.74 -14.78
N LEU A 101 -0.48 -17.53 -15.01
CA LEU A 101 0.96 -17.32 -15.20
C LEU A 101 1.71 -17.82 -13.97
N SER A 102 2.67 -18.71 -14.19
CA SER A 102 3.48 -19.30 -13.12
C SER A 102 4.79 -18.52 -12.96
N PHE A 103 4.95 -17.83 -11.85
CA PHE A 103 6.16 -17.10 -11.48
C PHE A 103 7.09 -18.00 -10.65
N ARG A 104 8.40 -17.85 -10.85
CA ARG A 104 9.39 -18.50 -10.00
C ARG A 104 9.84 -17.51 -8.92
N ILE A 105 9.70 -17.90 -7.67
CA ILE A 105 10.15 -17.09 -6.53
C ILE A 105 11.40 -17.74 -5.98
N ARG A 106 12.52 -17.01 -5.96
CA ARG A 106 13.76 -17.42 -5.29
C ARG A 106 13.94 -16.57 -4.05
N THR A 107 14.25 -17.22 -2.93
CA THR A 107 14.52 -16.55 -1.67
C THR A 107 15.98 -16.81 -1.29
N SER A 108 16.72 -15.74 -1.06
CA SER A 108 18.08 -15.77 -0.52
C SER A 108 18.06 -15.13 0.86
N VAL A 109 18.56 -15.82 1.86
CA VAL A 109 18.74 -15.29 3.21
C VAL A 109 20.01 -14.43 3.19
N ILE A 110 19.91 -13.18 3.66
CA ILE A 110 21.07 -12.27 3.77
C ILE A 110 21.62 -12.35 5.18
N ASP A 111 20.72 -12.45 6.17
CA ASP A 111 21.07 -12.50 7.58
C ASP A 111 20.16 -13.52 8.27
N ASN A 112 20.71 -14.30 9.21
CA ASN A 112 19.90 -15.25 9.96
C ASN A 112 19.46 -14.56 11.26
N PRO A 113 18.17 -14.17 11.39
CA PRO A 113 17.70 -13.49 12.59
C PRO A 113 17.81 -14.36 13.86
N GLN A 114 18.02 -15.66 13.73
CA GLN A 114 18.18 -16.57 14.87
C GLN A 114 19.49 -16.37 15.61
N ASP A 115 20.53 -15.85 14.97
CA ASP A 115 21.85 -15.65 15.59
C ASP A 115 21.92 -14.38 16.44
N SER A 116 20.98 -13.43 16.29
CA SER A 116 21.03 -12.14 16.98
C SER A 116 20.13 -12.05 18.22
N GLY A 117 19.30 -13.04 18.52
CA GLY A 117 18.29 -12.97 19.60
C GLY A 117 17.24 -11.84 19.41
N ARG A 118 17.32 -11.12 18.30
CA ARG A 118 16.47 -9.96 17.94
C ARG A 118 15.47 -10.36 16.89
N LEU A 119 14.49 -11.15 17.28
CA LEU A 119 13.68 -11.85 16.30
C LEU A 119 12.88 -10.95 15.33
N TRP A 120 12.66 -9.63 15.61
CA TRP A 120 11.74 -8.83 14.77
C TRP A 120 11.42 -7.43 15.31
N LEU A 121 12.23 -6.94 16.18
CA LEU A 121 12.18 -5.56 16.63
C LEU A 121 13.38 -4.84 16.02
N SER A 122 13.13 -3.84 15.20
CA SER A 122 14.15 -3.04 14.51
C SER A 122 14.85 -3.76 13.34
N LEU A 123 14.09 -4.04 12.29
CA LEU A 123 14.63 -4.58 11.04
C LEU A 123 15.14 -3.45 10.13
N ASP A 124 16.29 -2.90 10.43
CA ASP A 124 16.93 -1.89 9.58
C ASP A 124 17.32 -2.41 8.22
N LYS A 125 17.61 -3.69 8.14
CA LYS A 125 17.99 -4.38 6.91
C LYS A 125 17.05 -5.54 6.63
N PRO A 126 16.67 -5.74 5.37
CA PRO A 126 15.88 -6.92 5.01
C PRO A 126 16.70 -8.16 5.30
N THR A 127 16.08 -9.16 5.95
CA THR A 127 16.72 -10.45 6.24
C THR A 127 16.77 -11.36 5.02
N HIS A 128 15.94 -11.07 4.02
CA HIS A 128 15.81 -11.88 2.81
C HIS A 128 15.77 -11.02 1.56
N ILE A 129 16.32 -11.52 0.46
CA ILE A 129 16.01 -11.04 -0.89
C ILE A 129 15.08 -12.07 -1.54
N ARG A 130 13.92 -11.61 -2.01
CA ARG A 130 12.98 -12.41 -2.80
C ARG A 130 12.99 -11.93 -4.24
N ILE A 131 13.47 -12.77 -5.14
CA ILE A 131 13.51 -12.51 -6.58
C ILE A 131 12.29 -13.18 -7.22
N ILE A 132 11.41 -12.38 -7.82
CA ILE A 132 10.28 -12.85 -8.60
C ILE A 132 10.69 -12.82 -10.07
N GLU A 133 10.93 -14.00 -10.64
CA GLU A 133 11.28 -14.15 -12.06
C GLU A 133 10.02 -14.26 -12.92
N ALA A 134 10.00 -13.53 -14.03
CA ALA A 134 8.96 -13.65 -15.04
C ALA A 134 8.90 -15.07 -15.59
N PRO A 135 7.73 -15.56 -16.01
CA PRO A 135 7.62 -16.83 -16.74
C PRO A 135 8.45 -16.82 -18.04
N ALA A 136 9.03 -17.98 -18.40
CA ALA A 136 9.79 -18.10 -19.64
C ALA A 136 8.94 -17.71 -20.86
N GLY A 137 9.50 -16.94 -21.78
CA GLY A 137 8.79 -16.44 -22.96
C GLY A 137 7.94 -15.18 -22.74
N PHE A 138 7.91 -14.64 -21.50
CA PHE A 138 7.24 -13.38 -21.18
C PHE A 138 8.27 -12.33 -20.75
N ARG A 139 7.95 -11.05 -20.98
CA ARG A 139 8.75 -9.94 -20.49
C ARG A 139 7.99 -9.09 -19.49
N LEU A 140 8.72 -8.51 -18.54
CA LEU A 140 8.20 -7.49 -17.66
C LEU A 140 7.97 -6.18 -18.46
N PRO A 141 7.01 -5.34 -18.06
CA PRO A 141 6.89 -4.01 -18.60
C PRO A 141 8.20 -3.24 -18.44
N PRO A 142 8.59 -2.40 -19.42
CA PRO A 142 9.76 -1.53 -19.23
C PRO A 142 9.49 -0.52 -18.09
N SER A 143 10.55 -0.10 -17.42
CA SER A 143 10.46 1.04 -16.51
C SER A 143 10.02 2.26 -17.33
N ALA A 144 8.94 2.92 -16.94
CA ALA A 144 8.57 4.19 -17.53
C ALA A 144 9.68 5.17 -17.17
N GLN A 145 10.56 5.50 -18.12
CA GLN A 145 11.43 6.64 -18.00
C GLN A 145 10.52 7.85 -17.86
N VAL A 146 10.57 8.51 -16.73
CA VAL A 146 9.99 9.82 -16.54
C VAL A 146 10.80 10.73 -17.45
N ASN A 147 10.31 10.98 -18.66
CA ASN A 147 10.80 12.06 -19.50
C ASN A 147 10.43 13.39 -18.83
N ALA A 148 11.22 13.77 -17.85
CA ALA A 148 11.36 15.15 -17.42
C ALA A 148 12.31 15.77 -18.43
N ASN A 149 11.75 16.42 -19.44
CA ASN A 149 12.27 17.51 -20.28
C ASN A 149 11.76 17.36 -21.71
N VAL A 150 10.56 17.83 -21.96
CA VAL A 150 10.21 18.41 -23.25
C VAL A 150 9.70 19.80 -22.93
N ASP A 151 10.57 20.79 -23.05
CA ASP A 151 10.19 22.20 -23.16
C ASP A 151 9.32 22.38 -24.42
N PRO A 152 8.13 22.97 -24.29
CA PRO A 152 7.29 23.25 -25.46
C PRO A 152 7.66 24.59 -26.12
N SER A 153 8.90 24.77 -26.54
CA SER A 153 9.29 25.95 -27.29
C SER A 153 10.38 25.61 -28.31
N SER A 154 9.99 24.93 -29.38
CA SER A 154 10.64 25.07 -30.70
C SER A 154 9.84 24.29 -31.74
N SER A 155 8.86 24.95 -32.33
CA SER A 155 8.22 24.48 -33.56
C SER A 155 8.53 25.45 -34.67
N SER A 156 9.27 25.02 -35.64
CA SER A 156 9.10 25.45 -37.02
C SER A 156 9.98 24.58 -37.93
N GLY A 157 9.38 23.90 -38.86
CA GLY A 157 10.12 23.10 -39.87
C GLY A 157 9.20 22.19 -40.67
N SER A 158 8.77 22.72 -41.75
CA SER A 158 8.01 22.19 -42.88
C SER A 158 8.47 20.84 -43.45
N GLY A 159 7.49 20.07 -43.95
CA GLY A 159 7.59 19.40 -45.26
C GLY A 159 7.84 17.90 -45.25
N GLY A 160 6.96 17.18 -45.90
CA GLY A 160 7.30 15.88 -46.47
C GLY A 160 6.17 14.84 -46.41
N VAL A 161 5.18 14.96 -47.28
CA VAL A 161 4.21 13.90 -47.61
C VAL A 161 4.96 12.83 -48.40
N ALA A 162 5.03 11.59 -47.91
CA ALA A 162 5.34 10.43 -48.71
C ALA A 162 4.19 9.43 -48.51
N GLY A 163 3.35 9.32 -49.52
CA GLY A 163 2.30 8.32 -49.64
C GLY A 163 2.92 6.93 -49.88
N VAL A 164 2.40 5.96 -49.14
CA VAL A 164 2.60 4.55 -49.45
C VAL A 164 1.23 3.92 -49.64
N SER A 165 0.88 3.71 -50.90
CA SER A 165 -0.21 2.88 -51.34
C SER A 165 0.10 1.43 -51.01
N GLY A 166 -0.62 0.82 -50.10
CA GLY A 166 -0.59 -0.61 -49.78
C GLY A 166 -1.87 -1.30 -50.23
N SER A 167 -1.76 -2.15 -51.24
CA SER A 167 -2.79 -3.00 -51.81
C SER A 167 -3.39 -3.95 -50.77
N CYS A 168 -4.73 -3.99 -50.69
CA CYS A 168 -5.49 -4.97 -49.91
C CYS A 168 -5.60 -6.28 -50.65
N ASN A 169 -5.01 -7.35 -50.14
CA ASN A 169 -5.37 -8.71 -50.53
C ASN A 169 -6.01 -9.44 -49.36
N ALA A 170 -7.24 -9.87 -49.60
CA ALA A 170 -8.05 -10.64 -48.69
C ALA A 170 -7.60 -12.10 -48.66
N SER A 171 -7.05 -12.51 -47.56
CA SER A 171 -7.15 -13.89 -47.01
C SER A 171 -6.37 -13.90 -45.67
N GLY A 172 -7.14 -13.90 -44.59
CA GLY A 172 -6.64 -13.63 -43.26
C GLY A 172 -6.00 -14.83 -42.58
N SER A 173 -4.70 -14.80 -42.49
CA SER A 173 -3.99 -15.35 -41.33
C SER A 173 -3.00 -14.28 -40.91
N VAL A 174 -3.36 -13.53 -39.84
CA VAL A 174 -2.43 -12.64 -39.20
C VAL A 174 -1.42 -13.50 -38.47
N VAL A 175 -0.33 -13.82 -39.15
CA VAL A 175 0.89 -14.30 -38.51
C VAL A 175 1.53 -13.06 -37.86
N PRO A 176 1.70 -12.99 -36.55
CA PRO A 176 2.44 -11.90 -35.96
C PRO A 176 3.91 -12.02 -36.35
N SER A 177 4.30 -11.25 -37.34
CA SER A 177 5.69 -11.05 -37.70
C SER A 177 6.41 -10.26 -36.64
N SER A 178 7.57 -10.76 -36.25
CA SER A 178 8.57 -10.26 -35.28
C SER A 178 8.36 -10.70 -33.84
N GLY A 179 9.28 -11.55 -33.39
CA GLY A 179 9.37 -12.24 -32.11
C GLY A 179 9.51 -11.38 -30.84
N THR A 180 8.57 -10.52 -30.58
CA THR A 180 8.50 -9.80 -29.30
C THR A 180 7.71 -10.63 -28.29
N SER A 181 8.40 -11.14 -27.25
CA SER A 181 7.76 -11.84 -26.15
C SER A 181 6.60 -11.01 -25.56
N PRO A 182 5.45 -11.61 -25.23
CA PRO A 182 4.30 -10.90 -24.69
C PRO A 182 4.63 -10.26 -23.35
N VAL A 183 4.10 -9.04 -23.11
CA VAL A 183 4.27 -8.32 -21.86
C VAL A 183 3.30 -8.86 -20.81
N ILE A 184 3.78 -9.11 -19.60
CA ILE A 184 2.96 -9.59 -18.48
C ILE A 184 1.97 -8.48 -18.04
N PRO A 185 0.67 -8.80 -17.92
CA PRO A 185 -0.31 -7.85 -17.41
C PRO A 185 -0.01 -7.41 -15.98
N GLN A 186 -0.17 -6.11 -15.66
CA GLN A 186 0.03 -5.56 -14.33
C GLN A 186 -0.79 -6.28 -13.24
N LYS A 187 -1.97 -6.78 -13.60
CA LYS A 187 -2.80 -7.55 -12.67
C LYS A 187 -2.08 -8.82 -12.19
N ALA A 188 -1.50 -9.60 -13.09
CA ALA A 188 -0.77 -10.82 -12.73
C ALA A 188 0.46 -10.52 -11.85
N LEU A 189 1.16 -9.42 -12.13
CA LEU A 189 2.29 -8.96 -11.31
C LEU A 189 1.84 -8.56 -9.89
N ARG A 190 0.71 -7.87 -9.76
CA ARG A 190 0.15 -7.51 -8.45
C ARG A 190 -0.36 -8.73 -7.70
N ASP A 191 -0.96 -9.70 -8.38
CA ASP A 191 -1.47 -10.93 -7.77
C ASP A 191 -0.32 -11.73 -7.15
N VAL A 192 0.80 -11.92 -7.85
CA VAL A 192 1.98 -12.61 -7.31
C VAL A 192 2.64 -11.83 -6.19
N LEU A 193 2.73 -10.49 -6.32
CA LEU A 193 3.24 -9.65 -5.24
C LEU A 193 2.37 -9.76 -3.98
N ALA A 194 1.05 -9.70 -4.13
CA ALA A 194 0.12 -9.83 -3.00
C ALA A 194 0.23 -11.21 -2.32
N GLU A 195 0.57 -12.28 -3.05
CA GLU A 195 0.81 -13.60 -2.47
C GLU A 195 2.08 -13.61 -1.61
N VAL A 196 3.18 -13.08 -2.12
CA VAL A 196 4.44 -12.93 -1.36
C VAL A 196 4.23 -12.09 -0.10
N LEU A 197 3.54 -10.93 -0.22
CA LEU A 197 3.24 -10.09 0.93
C LEU A 197 2.35 -10.81 1.95
N ARG A 198 1.41 -11.65 1.48
CA ARG A 198 0.53 -12.42 2.37
C ARG A 198 1.28 -13.47 3.17
N GLU A 199 2.25 -14.15 2.54
CA GLU A 199 3.10 -15.12 3.24
C GLU A 199 3.89 -14.44 4.36
N GLU A 200 4.56 -13.34 4.07
CA GLU A 200 5.32 -12.58 5.06
C GLU A 200 4.42 -12.02 6.18
N ALA A 201 3.28 -11.43 5.80
CA ALA A 201 2.34 -10.88 6.76
C ALA A 201 1.77 -11.94 7.72
N LYS A 202 1.52 -13.16 7.24
CA LYS A 202 1.06 -14.27 8.07
C LYS A 202 2.08 -14.70 9.12
N ILE A 203 3.37 -14.55 8.82
CA ILE A 203 4.45 -14.89 9.74
C ILE A 203 4.65 -13.75 10.75
N LEU A 204 4.89 -12.53 10.28
CA LEU A 204 5.35 -11.43 11.10
C LEU A 204 4.24 -10.78 11.93
N LEU A 205 3.11 -10.42 11.30
CA LEU A 205 2.10 -9.58 11.97
C LEU A 205 1.44 -10.24 13.19
N PRO A 206 1.10 -11.55 13.18
CA PRO A 206 0.59 -12.22 14.37
C PRO A 206 1.59 -12.26 15.52
N GLN A 207 2.88 -12.43 15.22
CA GLN A 207 3.95 -12.45 16.22
C GLN A 207 4.12 -11.08 16.87
N LYS A 208 4.22 -10.00 16.07
CA LYS A 208 4.28 -8.62 16.60
C LYS A 208 3.04 -8.27 17.43
N LEU A 209 1.85 -8.64 16.95
CA LEU A 209 0.61 -8.39 17.68
C LEU A 209 0.59 -9.12 19.03
N SER A 210 1.03 -10.38 19.07
CA SER A 210 1.11 -11.18 20.30
C SER A 210 2.12 -10.61 21.28
N TYR A 211 3.27 -10.11 20.77
CA TYR A 211 4.26 -9.44 21.58
C TYR A 211 3.68 -8.20 22.26
N PHE A 212 3.04 -7.28 21.51
CA PHE A 212 2.41 -6.09 22.09
C PHE A 212 1.26 -6.45 23.04
N ALA A 213 0.50 -7.48 22.71
CA ALA A 213 -0.57 -7.94 23.58
C ALA A 213 -0.01 -8.43 24.93
N GLY A 214 1.09 -9.20 24.92
CA GLY A 214 1.78 -9.62 26.13
C GLY A 214 2.39 -8.45 26.90
N GLN A 215 3.12 -7.56 26.21
CA GLN A 215 3.80 -6.41 26.78
C GLN A 215 2.84 -5.44 27.49
N TYR A 216 1.65 -5.21 26.92
CA TYR A 216 0.70 -4.20 27.40
C TYR A 216 -0.58 -4.79 28.04
N GLY A 217 -0.61 -6.10 28.25
CA GLY A 217 -1.70 -6.77 28.95
C GLY A 217 -3.03 -6.77 28.19
N PHE A 218 -2.99 -6.94 26.86
CA PHE A 218 -4.18 -7.13 26.03
C PHE A 218 -4.45 -8.62 25.79
N LYS A 219 -5.74 -8.95 25.62
CA LYS A 219 -6.16 -10.29 25.25
C LYS A 219 -7.06 -10.21 24.02
N PHE A 220 -6.59 -10.73 22.89
CA PHE A 220 -7.40 -10.87 21.68
C PHE A 220 -7.76 -12.34 21.42
N ARG A 221 -8.81 -12.57 20.65
CA ARG A 221 -9.30 -13.93 20.36
C ARG A 221 -8.62 -14.55 19.15
N LYS A 222 -8.54 -13.80 18.05
CA LYS A 222 -8.03 -14.28 16.76
C LYS A 222 -7.48 -13.12 15.94
N VAL A 223 -6.39 -13.38 15.21
CA VAL A 223 -5.87 -12.48 14.18
C VAL A 223 -6.08 -13.10 12.79
N THR A 224 -6.43 -12.29 11.81
CA THR A 224 -6.62 -12.73 10.42
C THR A 224 -5.97 -11.73 9.47
N ILE A 225 -5.16 -12.23 8.52
CA ILE A 225 -4.55 -11.39 7.49
C ILE A 225 -5.48 -11.28 6.30
N LYS A 226 -5.79 -10.05 5.90
CA LYS A 226 -6.70 -9.73 4.79
C LYS A 226 -6.03 -8.85 3.74
N HIS A 227 -6.60 -8.81 2.56
CA HIS A 227 -6.23 -7.89 1.48
C HIS A 227 -7.41 -6.96 1.22
N ASN A 228 -7.54 -5.92 2.04
CA ASN A 228 -8.58 -4.90 1.92
C ASN A 228 -8.05 -3.70 1.14
N SER A 229 -8.92 -3.03 0.40
CA SER A 229 -8.61 -1.81 -0.36
C SER A 229 -8.89 -0.51 0.42
N SER A 230 -9.41 -0.59 1.63
CA SER A 230 -9.91 0.59 2.38
C SER A 230 -9.32 0.78 3.77
N ASN A 231 -8.96 -0.30 4.48
CA ASN A 231 -8.52 -0.22 5.88
C ASN A 231 -7.23 -0.98 6.11
N TRP A 232 -6.40 -0.46 7.00
CA TRP A 232 -5.17 -1.08 7.46
C TRP A 232 -5.42 -2.18 8.48
N GLY A 233 -6.43 -2.00 9.34
CA GLY A 233 -6.84 -2.96 10.34
C GLY A 233 -8.32 -2.83 10.71
N SER A 234 -8.80 -3.70 11.55
CA SER A 234 -10.08 -3.60 12.25
C SER A 234 -10.15 -4.54 13.43
N CYS A 235 -10.70 -4.08 14.55
CA CYS A 235 -11.00 -4.89 15.72
C CYS A 235 -12.51 -5.03 15.91
N SER A 236 -12.99 -6.25 16.19
CA SER A 236 -14.39 -6.49 16.52
C SER A 236 -14.60 -6.50 18.04
N ARG A 237 -15.83 -6.26 18.49
CA ARG A 237 -16.21 -6.36 19.91
C ARG A 237 -15.91 -7.74 20.52
N ALA A 238 -15.86 -8.80 19.71
CA ALA A 238 -15.52 -10.15 20.14
C ALA A 238 -14.00 -10.39 20.26
N GLY A 239 -13.16 -9.36 20.08
CA GLY A 239 -11.70 -9.47 20.15
C GLY A 239 -11.06 -10.12 18.93
N ASN A 240 -11.74 -10.17 17.76
CA ASN A 240 -11.13 -10.62 16.52
C ASN A 240 -10.49 -9.42 15.83
N ILE A 241 -9.19 -9.52 15.51
CA ILE A 241 -8.42 -8.49 14.84
C ILE A 241 -8.15 -8.93 13.40
N ASN A 242 -8.47 -8.06 12.44
CA ASN A 242 -8.10 -8.25 11.04
C ASN A 242 -7.00 -7.24 10.71
N LEU A 243 -5.93 -7.70 10.09
CA LEU A 243 -4.79 -6.90 9.67
C LEU A 243 -4.62 -6.97 8.16
N ASN A 244 -4.30 -5.84 7.54
CA ASN A 244 -4.05 -5.80 6.11
C ASN A 244 -2.63 -6.31 5.81
N LEU A 245 -2.48 -7.16 4.78
CA LEU A 245 -1.17 -7.66 4.37
C LEU A 245 -0.19 -6.52 3.98
N ASN A 246 -0.71 -5.38 3.57
CA ASN A 246 0.12 -4.22 3.21
C ASN A 246 0.85 -3.57 4.41
N LEU A 247 0.51 -3.93 5.65
CA LEU A 247 1.19 -3.42 6.86
C LEU A 247 2.69 -3.70 6.85
N ILE A 248 3.11 -4.84 6.29
CA ILE A 248 4.54 -5.19 6.22
C ILE A 248 5.35 -4.29 5.27
N ARG A 249 4.70 -3.46 4.47
CA ARG A 249 5.34 -2.48 3.58
C ARG A 249 5.60 -1.14 4.28
N LEU A 250 4.97 -0.91 5.41
CA LEU A 250 5.17 0.31 6.19
C LEU A 250 6.53 0.26 6.91
N PRO A 251 7.15 1.42 7.16
CA PRO A 251 8.19 1.54 8.17
C PRO A 251 7.71 0.97 9.51
N GLU A 252 8.62 0.37 10.28
CA GLU A 252 8.26 -0.35 11.50
C GLU A 252 7.43 0.46 12.48
N PRO A 253 7.77 1.74 12.81
CA PRO A 253 6.94 2.56 13.71
C PRO A 253 5.50 2.74 13.24
N LEU A 254 5.29 2.80 11.90
CA LEU A 254 3.95 2.97 11.33
C LEU A 254 3.15 1.65 11.33
N CYS A 255 3.83 0.54 11.07
CA CYS A 255 3.22 -0.79 11.22
C CYS A 255 2.77 -1.01 12.66
N ASP A 256 3.64 -0.75 13.60
CA ASP A 256 3.41 -0.92 15.04
C ASP A 256 2.29 -0.02 15.55
N TYR A 257 2.25 1.22 15.08
CA TYR A 257 1.13 2.13 15.36
C TYR A 257 -0.23 1.51 15.02
N VAL A 258 -0.36 0.88 13.84
CA VAL A 258 -1.63 0.25 13.46
C VAL A 258 -1.94 -0.97 14.34
N LEU A 259 -0.94 -1.78 14.68
CA LEU A 259 -1.12 -2.91 15.58
C LEU A 259 -1.59 -2.46 16.97
N LEU A 260 -0.95 -1.43 17.53
CA LEU A 260 -1.33 -0.83 18.82
C LEU A 260 -2.71 -0.20 18.77
N HIS A 261 -3.08 0.46 17.66
CA HIS A 261 -4.41 1.02 17.42
C HIS A 261 -5.49 -0.05 17.52
N GLU A 262 -5.30 -1.20 16.83
CA GLU A 262 -6.26 -2.31 16.88
C GLU A 262 -6.32 -2.97 18.26
N LEU A 263 -5.21 -3.03 18.99
CA LEU A 263 -5.21 -3.52 20.37
C LEU A 263 -5.93 -2.56 21.32
N CYS A 264 -5.81 -1.24 21.14
CA CYS A 264 -6.54 -0.26 21.95
C CYS A 264 -8.05 -0.45 21.87
N HIS A 265 -8.57 -0.85 20.71
CA HIS A 265 -10.01 -1.14 20.52
C HIS A 265 -10.55 -2.28 21.40
N LEU A 266 -9.68 -3.12 21.96
CA LEU A 266 -10.09 -4.15 22.93
C LEU A 266 -10.51 -3.56 24.28
N LYS A 267 -9.97 -2.38 24.64
CA LYS A 267 -10.31 -1.66 25.88
C LYS A 267 -11.24 -0.48 25.62
N GLU A 268 -10.96 0.26 24.53
CA GLU A 268 -11.65 1.50 24.16
C GLU A 268 -12.25 1.34 22.74
N PRO A 269 -13.51 0.91 22.60
CA PRO A 269 -14.12 0.64 21.30
C PRO A 269 -14.26 1.88 20.40
N ASN A 270 -14.34 3.07 21.00
CA ASN A 270 -14.54 4.34 20.29
C ASN A 270 -13.27 5.19 20.37
N HIS A 271 -13.02 6.00 19.33
CA HIS A 271 -11.90 6.94 19.27
C HIS A 271 -12.14 8.19 20.15
N GLY A 272 -12.50 7.99 21.42
CA GLY A 272 -12.66 9.06 22.38
C GLY A 272 -11.33 9.47 23.05
N PRO A 273 -11.36 10.44 24.00
CA PRO A 273 -10.16 10.91 24.68
C PRO A 273 -9.36 9.77 25.38
N HIS A 274 -10.03 8.81 25.98
CA HIS A 274 -9.38 7.65 26.61
C HIS A 274 -8.64 6.77 25.62
N PHE A 275 -9.22 6.54 24.44
CA PHE A 275 -8.57 5.83 23.35
C PHE A 275 -7.29 6.52 22.92
N HIS A 276 -7.35 7.83 22.65
CA HIS A 276 -6.19 8.60 22.20
C HIS A 276 -5.11 8.68 23.28
N ALA A 277 -5.48 8.86 24.55
CA ALA A 277 -4.51 8.86 25.65
C ALA A 277 -3.82 7.50 25.83
N LEU A 278 -4.58 6.39 25.71
CA LEU A 278 -4.02 5.04 25.77
C LEU A 278 -3.06 4.80 24.59
N LEU A 279 -3.50 5.11 23.37
CA LEU A 279 -2.71 4.91 22.16
C LEU A 279 -1.43 5.76 22.19
N GLU A 280 -1.50 7.03 22.62
CA GLU A 280 -0.34 7.92 22.77
C GLU A 280 0.73 7.30 23.67
N ARG A 281 0.34 6.85 24.85
CA ARG A 281 1.25 6.21 25.80
C ARG A 281 1.92 4.97 25.22
N LEU A 282 1.17 4.13 24.50
CA LEU A 282 1.72 2.94 23.88
C LEU A 282 2.67 3.27 22.73
N CYS A 283 2.35 4.30 21.93
CA CYS A 283 3.22 4.77 20.86
C CYS A 283 4.54 5.32 21.41
N LEU A 284 4.51 6.17 22.44
CA LEU A 284 5.72 6.70 23.09
C LEU A 284 6.60 5.56 23.64
N SER A 285 6.00 4.62 24.36
CA SER A 285 6.72 3.45 24.89
C SER A 285 7.35 2.61 23.77
N ASN A 286 6.63 2.37 22.67
CA ASN A 286 7.16 1.60 21.54
C ASN A 286 8.27 2.35 20.80
N ILE A 287 8.12 3.65 20.56
CA ILE A 287 9.17 4.46 19.91
C ILE A 287 10.43 4.51 20.77
N SER A 288 10.33 4.70 22.09
CA SER A 288 11.48 4.62 22.98
C SER A 288 12.20 3.29 22.82
N HIS A 289 11.47 2.19 22.88
CA HIS A 289 12.04 0.85 22.71
C HIS A 289 12.69 0.64 21.33
N LEU A 290 12.08 1.11 20.25
CA LEU A 290 12.66 1.02 18.90
C LEU A 290 13.94 1.85 18.76
N ILE A 291 14.02 3.01 19.42
CA ILE A 291 15.23 3.84 19.45
C ILE A 291 16.35 3.14 20.22
N ASP A 292 16.04 2.55 21.37
CA ASP A 292 17.01 1.77 22.16
C ASP A 292 17.58 0.58 21.37
N LEU A 293 16.78 0.03 20.46
CA LEU A 293 17.20 -1.00 19.51
C LEU A 293 17.96 -0.46 18.29
N GLY A 294 18.10 0.87 18.17
CA GLY A 294 18.83 1.51 17.07
C GLY A 294 18.03 1.68 15.79
N SER A 295 16.69 1.73 15.84
CA SER A 295 15.87 1.88 14.64
C SER A 295 15.98 3.29 14.03
N PRO A 296 16.51 3.45 12.81
CA PRO A 296 16.61 4.76 12.14
C PRO A 296 15.23 5.34 11.82
N ASP A 297 14.23 4.49 11.57
CA ASP A 297 12.86 4.94 11.33
C ASP A 297 12.20 5.49 12.58
N ALA A 298 12.55 4.98 13.77
CA ALA A 298 12.06 5.47 15.04
C ALA A 298 12.77 6.76 15.47
N MET A 299 14.04 6.96 15.14
CA MET A 299 14.81 8.17 15.46
C MET A 299 14.14 9.46 14.97
N LYS A 300 13.34 9.40 13.93
CA LYS A 300 12.54 10.55 13.42
C LYS A 300 11.57 11.11 14.47
N TYR A 301 11.23 10.31 15.46
CA TYR A 301 10.26 10.65 16.52
C TYR A 301 10.89 10.92 17.88
N HIS A 302 12.23 11.00 17.96
CA HIS A 302 12.96 11.21 19.22
C HIS A 302 12.50 12.48 19.99
N ALA A 303 12.25 13.57 19.27
CA ALA A 303 11.79 14.81 19.86
C ALA A 303 10.47 14.70 20.66
N TRP A 304 9.62 13.72 20.35
CA TRP A 304 8.38 13.46 21.11
C TRP A 304 8.68 12.85 22.47
N LEU A 305 9.72 12.02 22.60
CA LEU A 305 10.15 11.42 23.86
C LEU A 305 10.74 12.50 24.78
N GLU A 306 11.63 13.36 24.25
CA GLU A 306 12.20 14.48 25.03
C GLU A 306 11.11 15.41 25.58
N ASN A 307 10.05 15.68 24.84
CA ASN A 307 8.93 16.47 25.30
C ASN A 307 8.08 15.73 26.35
N ALA A 308 7.91 14.41 26.23
CA ALA A 308 7.17 13.61 27.22
C ALA A 308 7.91 13.57 28.56
N ASP A 309 9.23 13.43 28.55
CA ASP A 309 10.06 13.45 29.78
C ASP A 309 10.06 14.82 30.44
N ALA A 310 10.12 15.90 29.67
CA ALA A 310 10.05 17.27 30.17
C ALA A 310 8.72 17.61 30.84
N THR A 311 7.64 16.92 30.51
CA THR A 311 6.31 17.09 31.12
C THR A 311 6.05 16.17 32.31
N GLY A 312 7.06 15.37 32.76
CA GLY A 312 6.96 14.50 33.94
C GLY A 312 6.08 13.26 33.73
N SER A 313 5.81 12.87 32.49
CA SER A 313 4.88 11.79 32.14
C SER A 313 5.49 10.39 32.25
N SER A 314 6.78 10.23 32.55
CA SER A 314 7.50 8.96 32.42
C SER A 314 7.37 7.99 33.59
N SER A 315 6.81 8.36 34.75
CA SER A 315 6.72 7.43 35.90
C SER A 315 5.54 7.59 36.87
N ALA A 316 4.53 8.37 36.51
CA ALA A 316 3.38 8.60 37.41
C ALA A 316 2.21 7.66 37.12
N SER A 317 1.62 7.11 38.18
CA SER A 317 0.40 6.30 38.24
C SER A 317 -0.71 6.82 37.32
N LEU A 318 -1.47 5.91 36.75
CA LEU A 318 -2.54 6.10 35.74
C LEU A 318 -3.56 7.24 36.05
N SER A 319 -3.69 7.67 37.29
CA SER A 319 -4.65 8.73 37.71
C SER A 319 -4.10 10.15 37.59
N ALA A 320 -2.78 10.35 37.67
CA ALA A 320 -2.15 11.68 37.66
C ALA A 320 -1.96 12.22 36.22
N THR A 321 -1.81 11.34 35.22
CA THR A 321 -1.50 11.72 33.84
C THR A 321 -2.68 12.39 33.13
N LEU A 322 -3.92 12.04 33.47
CA LEU A 322 -5.12 12.63 32.86
C LEU A 322 -5.35 14.09 33.28
N THR A 323 -4.91 14.46 34.45
CA THR A 323 -5.12 15.82 35.00
C THR A 323 -4.09 16.83 34.49
N ASN A 324 -2.87 16.38 34.15
CA ASN A 324 -1.78 17.25 33.71
C ASN A 324 -1.79 17.55 32.20
N LEU A 325 -2.44 16.73 31.39
CA LEU A 325 -2.60 16.97 29.93
C LEU A 325 -3.43 18.22 29.61
N PHE A 326 -4.19 18.74 30.59
CA PHE A 326 -5.08 19.89 30.39
C PHE A 326 -4.60 21.20 31.03
N LYS A 327 -3.41 21.24 31.67
CA LYS A 327 -2.89 22.43 32.34
C LYS A 327 -1.43 22.69 31.99
N SER A 328 -1.16 23.38 30.88
CA SER A 328 0.03 24.23 30.73
C SER A 328 -0.14 25.16 29.54
N PRO A 329 -0.13 26.49 29.69
CA PRO A 329 -0.05 27.44 28.60
C PRO A 329 1.41 27.73 28.23
N SER A 330 1.67 27.95 26.94
CA SER A 330 2.81 28.65 26.34
C SER A 330 4.05 27.89 25.90
N ARG A 331 3.85 26.90 25.03
CA ARG A 331 4.73 26.60 23.85
C ARG A 331 3.81 26.12 22.73
N PRO A 332 4.15 26.31 21.43
CA PRO A 332 3.38 25.64 20.37
C PRO A 332 3.52 24.15 20.65
N SER A 333 2.46 23.55 21.22
CA SER A 333 2.47 22.14 21.62
C SER A 333 2.63 21.30 20.39
N MET A 334 3.69 20.48 20.34
CA MET A 334 3.81 19.46 19.31
C MET A 334 2.52 18.63 19.32
N PRO A 335 1.99 18.30 18.13
CA PRO A 335 0.81 17.43 18.07
C PRO A 335 1.15 16.09 18.73
N PRO A 336 0.17 15.38 19.31
CA PRO A 336 0.39 14.05 19.88
C PRO A 336 1.04 13.11 18.87
N LEU A 337 1.94 12.23 19.33
CA LEU A 337 2.67 11.31 18.49
C LEU A 337 1.73 10.39 17.72
N ASN A 338 0.68 9.88 18.35
CA ASN A 338 -0.33 9.03 17.71
C ASN A 338 -1.02 9.73 16.53
N GLU A 339 -1.23 11.04 16.61
CA GLU A 339 -1.81 11.84 15.52
C GLU A 339 -0.82 11.99 14.35
N VAL A 340 0.45 12.20 14.65
CA VAL A 340 1.52 12.26 13.65
C VAL A 340 1.65 10.93 12.92
N LEU A 341 1.73 9.83 13.65
CA LEU A 341 1.81 8.48 13.07
C LEU A 341 0.57 8.17 12.20
N SER A 342 -0.62 8.56 12.66
CA SER A 342 -1.86 8.43 11.88
C SER A 342 -1.80 9.17 10.53
N ARG A 343 -1.31 10.42 10.54
CA ARG A 343 -1.11 11.22 9.32
C ARG A 343 -0.09 10.58 8.39
N GLU A 344 1.01 10.06 8.93
CA GLU A 344 2.03 9.36 8.13
C GLU A 344 1.46 8.10 7.48
N VAL A 345 0.74 7.24 8.22
CA VAL A 345 0.07 6.04 7.67
C VAL A 345 -0.91 6.43 6.55
N SER A 346 -1.62 7.56 6.67
CA SER A 346 -2.58 8.02 5.67
C SER A 346 -1.95 8.39 4.31
N LYS A 347 -0.65 8.67 4.28
CA LYS A 347 0.10 8.94 3.04
C LYS A 347 0.35 7.66 2.22
N TRP A 348 0.35 6.51 2.87
CA TRP A 348 0.56 5.21 2.23
C TRP A 348 -0.70 4.70 1.55
N ARG A 349 -0.51 3.95 0.46
CA ARG A 349 -1.60 3.36 -0.33
C ARG A 349 -1.61 1.86 -0.20
N LEU A 350 -2.80 1.31 -0.05
CA LEU A 350 -3.04 -0.13 -0.16
C LEU A 350 -2.87 -0.57 -1.63
N LEU A 351 -2.31 -1.76 -1.85
CA LEU A 351 -2.14 -2.36 -3.19
C LEU A 351 -3.48 -2.87 -3.74
#